data_c3230ff0f7f6e5f8b2c63e441864c64c
#
_entry.id   c3230ff0f7f6e5f8b2c63e441864c64c
#
_cell.length_a   1.000
_cell.length_b   1.000
_cell.length_c   1.000
_cell.angle_alpha   90.00
_cell.angle_beta   90.00
_cell.angle_gamma   90.00
#
_symmetry.space_group_name_H-M   'P 1'
#
loop_
_entity.id
_entity.type
_entity.pdbx_description
1 polymer ?
#
loop_
_entity_poly.entity_id
_entity_poly.type
_entity_poly.pdbx_seq_one_letter_code
_entity_poly.pdbx_strand_id
1 'polypeptide(L)'
;EGPKQWQDIKSEKSSIYKWDSGSTYVKKPPFFDNLPDEPEGFKPIKEARPLLILGDMITTDHISPAGSIQKDSPTGDYFMEHQILPQDYNSYGARRGNHEVMMRGTFANIRIRNEMAPGTEGGFTKLYPDNKIVPVYDAVVEYKKRGTDLVVIGGKEYGTGSSRDWAAKGTKLLGITLVIAESFERIHRSNLIGMGVLPLQFIDSMDRKSLQLTGSELISVLNLEEGINPSDQVDVEIKYISGEIKKIKALCRIDTKNELEYYKNGGILQYVLRLSLIHI
;
A
#
# COMPACT_ATOMS: atom_id res chain seq x y z
N GLU A 1 -21.44 27.46 20.35
CA GLU A 1 -20.43 28.49 20.73
C GLU A 1 -19.27 27.79 21.44
N GLY A 2 -18.08 27.87 20.91
CA GLY A 2 -16.90 27.25 21.48
C GLY A 2 -16.10 28.19 22.39
N PRO A 3 -15.02 27.73 23.02
CA PRO A 3 -14.13 28.60 23.82
C PRO A 3 -13.56 29.74 22.96
N LYS A 4 -13.14 30.82 23.63
CA LYS A 4 -12.64 32.04 22.95
C LYS A 4 -11.51 31.75 21.95
N GLN A 5 -10.60 30.85 22.29
CA GLN A 5 -9.50 30.41 21.40
C GLN A 5 -10.02 29.82 20.06
N TRP A 6 -11.18 29.16 20.08
CA TRP A 6 -11.82 28.63 18.88
C TRP A 6 -12.50 29.73 18.04
N GLN A 7 -13.11 30.71 18.73
CA GLN A 7 -13.77 31.85 18.06
C GLN A 7 -12.77 32.81 17.41
N ASP A 8 -11.57 32.92 17.98
CA ASP A 8 -10.49 33.78 17.48
C ASP A 8 -9.77 33.24 16.23
N ILE A 9 -10.08 31.97 15.82
CA ILE A 9 -9.51 31.40 14.60
C ILE A 9 -10.04 32.15 13.39
N LYS A 10 -9.16 32.86 12.71
CA LYS A 10 -9.45 33.51 11.43
C LYS A 10 -9.49 32.46 10.33
N SER A 11 -10.66 32.21 9.77
CA SER A 11 -10.82 31.37 8.58
C SER A 11 -11.15 32.24 7.36
N GLU A 12 -10.40 32.07 6.27
CA GLU A 12 -10.79 32.64 5.00
C GLU A 12 -12.03 31.92 4.45
N LYS A 13 -13.05 32.66 4.05
CA LYS A 13 -14.20 32.09 3.34
C LYS A 13 -13.78 31.81 1.90
N SER A 14 -13.50 30.55 1.61
CA SER A 14 -13.13 30.09 0.26
C SER A 14 -13.92 28.83 -0.09
N SER A 15 -14.27 28.67 -1.37
CA SER A 15 -14.90 27.45 -1.89
C SER A 15 -13.91 26.30 -2.05
N ILE A 16 -12.60 26.60 -2.03
CA ILE A 16 -11.52 25.60 -2.16
C ILE A 16 -10.53 25.74 -1.01
N TYR A 17 -9.97 24.61 -0.58
CA TYR A 17 -8.93 24.61 0.44
C TYR A 17 -7.60 25.08 -0.16
N LYS A 18 -6.97 26.05 0.48
CA LYS A 18 -5.64 26.55 0.08
C LYS A 18 -4.57 25.69 0.76
N TRP A 19 -3.93 24.85 -0.04
CA TRP A 19 -2.84 24.01 0.42
C TRP A 19 -1.57 24.82 0.69
N ASP A 20 -0.97 24.64 1.86
CA ASP A 20 0.34 25.20 2.19
C ASP A 20 1.43 24.18 1.82
N SER A 21 2.22 24.47 0.81
CA SER A 21 3.31 23.59 0.36
C SER A 21 4.43 23.44 1.40
N GLY A 22 4.61 24.42 2.28
CA GLY A 22 5.58 24.40 3.37
C GLY A 22 5.13 23.59 4.59
N SER A 23 3.86 23.25 4.69
CA SER A 23 3.35 22.47 5.81
C SER A 23 3.91 21.06 5.83
N THR A 24 4.39 20.63 7.00
CA THR A 24 4.82 19.23 7.23
C THR A 24 3.78 18.42 8.00
N TYR A 25 2.64 19.03 8.34
CA TYR A 25 1.51 18.36 9.02
C TYR A 25 0.38 18.00 8.06
N VAL A 26 0.07 18.86 7.08
CA VAL A 26 -1.02 18.66 6.14
C VAL A 26 -0.51 18.93 4.73
N LYS A 27 -0.59 17.92 3.87
CA LYS A 27 -0.21 18.03 2.44
C LYS A 27 -1.33 17.57 1.54
N LYS A 28 -1.43 18.18 0.36
CA LYS A 28 -2.35 17.72 -0.67
C LYS A 28 -2.04 16.26 -1.02
N PRO A 29 -2.96 15.34 -0.82
CA PRO A 29 -2.72 13.93 -1.16
C PRO A 29 -2.81 13.70 -2.68
N PRO A 30 -2.04 12.75 -3.23
CA PRO A 30 -1.94 12.55 -4.69
C PRO A 30 -3.04 11.66 -5.29
N PHE A 31 -4.12 11.36 -4.55
CA PHE A 31 -5.13 10.38 -4.98
C PHE A 31 -5.89 10.78 -6.25
N PHE A 32 -5.93 12.07 -6.58
CA PHE A 32 -6.63 12.59 -7.75
C PHE A 32 -5.67 13.23 -8.77
N ASP A 33 -4.36 13.13 -8.56
CA ASP A 33 -3.40 13.70 -9.49
C ASP A 33 -3.45 12.91 -10.81
N ASN A 34 -3.62 13.63 -11.92
CA ASN A 34 -3.75 13.07 -13.27
C ASN A 34 -4.88 12.03 -13.41
N LEU A 35 -5.96 12.18 -12.65
CA LEU A 35 -7.11 11.30 -12.74
C LEU A 35 -7.79 11.48 -14.11
N PRO A 36 -7.86 10.44 -14.96
CA PRO A 36 -8.60 10.50 -16.23
C PRO A 36 -10.11 10.57 -15.97
N ASP A 37 -10.86 11.18 -16.90
CA ASP A 37 -12.31 11.30 -16.79
C ASP A 37 -13.00 9.93 -16.78
N GLU A 38 -12.54 9.02 -17.63
CA GLU A 38 -13.04 7.65 -17.70
C GLU A 38 -12.19 6.68 -16.86
N PRO A 39 -12.81 5.63 -16.28
CA PRO A 39 -12.08 4.59 -15.58
C PRO A 39 -11.09 3.87 -16.49
N GLU A 40 -9.86 3.65 -16.00
CA GLU A 40 -8.85 2.92 -16.77
C GLU A 40 -9.11 1.38 -16.83
N GLY A 41 -10.11 0.89 -16.11
CA GLY A 41 -10.45 -0.52 -16.06
C GLY A 41 -9.43 -1.38 -15.31
N PHE A 42 -9.23 -2.60 -15.82
CA PHE A 42 -8.27 -3.53 -15.23
C PHE A 42 -6.89 -3.30 -15.84
N LYS A 43 -5.94 -2.89 -15.01
CA LYS A 43 -4.54 -2.74 -15.44
C LYS A 43 -3.81 -4.08 -15.35
N PRO A 44 -3.01 -4.45 -16.34
CA PRO A 44 -2.19 -5.65 -16.25
C PRO A 44 -1.19 -5.55 -15.09
N ILE A 45 -0.96 -6.67 -14.40
CA ILE A 45 0.11 -6.80 -13.40
C ILE A 45 1.11 -7.79 -13.98
N LYS A 46 2.25 -7.29 -14.44
CA LYS A 46 3.26 -8.08 -15.15
C LYS A 46 4.60 -7.94 -14.47
N GLU A 47 5.23 -9.08 -14.20
CA GLU A 47 6.59 -9.16 -13.60
C GLU A 47 6.75 -8.30 -12.34
N ALA A 48 5.69 -8.23 -11.51
CA ALA A 48 5.74 -7.54 -10.22
C ALA A 48 6.77 -8.16 -9.29
N ARG A 49 7.53 -7.31 -8.58
CA ARG A 49 8.53 -7.74 -7.61
C ARG A 49 7.94 -7.86 -6.21
N PRO A 50 8.23 -8.96 -5.49
CA PRO A 50 7.95 -8.99 -4.06
C PRO A 50 8.70 -7.87 -3.34
N LEU A 51 7.95 -7.04 -2.63
CA LEU A 51 8.52 -6.03 -1.74
C LEU A 51 8.69 -6.60 -0.33
N LEU A 52 7.74 -7.44 0.07
CA LEU A 52 7.71 -8.06 1.40
C LEU A 52 7.15 -9.48 1.30
N ILE A 53 7.77 -10.41 2.04
CA ILE A 53 7.23 -11.73 2.34
C ILE A 53 7.04 -11.82 3.85
N LEU A 54 5.79 -11.92 4.28
CA LEU A 54 5.40 -11.78 5.67
C LEU A 54 4.71 -13.04 6.19
N GLY A 55 4.88 -13.30 7.47
CA GLY A 55 4.22 -14.42 8.16
C GLY A 55 2.74 -14.19 8.43
N ASP A 56 2.20 -15.00 9.32
CA ASP A 56 0.81 -14.96 9.74
C ASP A 56 0.53 -13.75 10.66
N MET A 57 -0.74 -13.33 10.76
CA MET A 57 -1.23 -12.32 11.69
C MET A 57 -0.51 -10.97 11.60
N ILE A 58 -0.18 -10.56 10.39
CA ILE A 58 0.30 -9.20 10.15
C ILE A 58 -0.86 -8.24 10.37
N THR A 59 -0.79 -7.46 11.44
CA THR A 59 -1.87 -6.56 11.83
C THR A 59 -1.81 -5.24 11.06
N THR A 60 -2.93 -4.53 11.03
CA THR A 60 -2.98 -3.15 10.51
C THR A 60 -2.07 -2.20 11.28
N ASP A 61 -1.74 -2.49 12.55
CA ASP A 61 -0.77 -1.72 13.34
C ASP A 61 0.67 -1.99 12.93
N HIS A 62 0.94 -3.15 12.36
CA HIS A 62 2.23 -3.45 11.75
C HIS A 62 2.41 -2.71 10.42
N ILE A 63 1.35 -2.62 9.62
CA ILE A 63 1.38 -2.02 8.27
C ILE A 63 1.34 -0.50 8.35
N SER A 64 0.32 0.04 9.04
CA SER A 64 0.13 1.48 9.21
C SER A 64 1.14 2.05 10.20
N PRO A 65 1.80 3.15 9.89
CA PRO A 65 2.74 3.76 10.83
C PRO A 65 2.02 4.28 12.07
N ALA A 66 2.62 4.05 13.22
CA ALA A 66 2.13 4.48 14.53
C ALA A 66 3.29 4.78 15.49
N GLY A 67 3.01 5.55 16.54
CA GLY A 67 3.99 5.89 17.58
C GLY A 67 4.99 6.95 17.14
N SER A 68 6.15 6.94 17.79
CA SER A 68 7.22 7.91 17.60
C SER A 68 7.95 7.69 16.27
N ILE A 69 8.40 8.78 15.68
CA ILE A 69 9.19 8.78 14.44
C ILE A 69 10.67 8.70 14.83
N GLN A 70 11.37 7.72 14.28
CA GLN A 70 12.79 7.53 14.55
C GLN A 70 13.63 8.49 13.71
N LYS A 71 14.73 9.00 14.30
CA LYS A 71 15.66 9.89 13.61
C LYS A 71 16.33 9.18 12.43
N ASP A 72 16.83 7.98 12.67
CA ASP A 72 17.53 7.19 11.67
C ASP A 72 16.52 6.34 10.87
N SER A 73 15.72 7.01 10.06
CA SER A 73 14.67 6.40 9.22
C SER A 73 14.36 7.27 8.03
N PRO A 74 13.76 6.74 6.95
CA PRO A 74 13.34 7.54 5.81
C PRO A 74 12.43 8.72 6.16
N THR A 75 11.64 8.60 7.24
CA THR A 75 10.83 9.71 7.76
C THR A 75 11.68 10.76 8.47
N GLY A 76 12.70 10.32 9.20
CA GLY A 76 13.67 11.22 9.85
C GLY A 76 14.44 12.04 8.82
N ASP A 77 14.90 11.39 7.74
CA ASP A 77 15.59 12.05 6.63
C ASP A 77 14.70 13.12 5.98
N TYR A 78 13.43 12.77 5.71
CA TYR A 78 12.44 13.73 5.21
C TYR A 78 12.29 14.95 6.11
N PHE A 79 12.29 14.78 7.43
CA PHE A 79 12.20 15.91 8.35
C PHE A 79 13.48 16.74 8.39
N MET A 80 14.65 16.11 8.31
CA MET A 80 15.93 16.84 8.22
C MET A 80 15.99 17.69 6.95
N GLU A 81 15.54 17.18 5.81
CA GLU A 81 15.42 17.93 4.56
C GLU A 81 14.50 19.16 4.70
N HIS A 82 13.47 19.05 5.55
CA HIS A 82 12.54 20.14 5.87
C HIS A 82 12.99 20.99 7.07
N GLN A 83 14.22 20.83 7.55
CA GLN A 83 14.80 21.56 8.68
C GLN A 83 14.02 21.42 10.01
N ILE A 84 13.35 20.28 10.19
CA ILE A 84 12.65 19.95 11.44
C ILE A 84 13.58 19.16 12.35
N LEU A 85 13.73 19.65 13.57
CA LEU A 85 14.59 19.00 14.55
C LEU A 85 13.94 17.73 15.13
N PRO A 86 14.71 16.73 15.57
CA PRO A 86 14.17 15.48 16.13
C PRO A 86 13.19 15.67 17.29
N GLN A 87 13.37 16.68 18.12
CA GLN A 87 12.47 17.03 19.22
C GLN A 87 11.09 17.50 18.74
N ASP A 88 10.99 17.98 17.48
CA ASP A 88 9.78 18.53 16.87
C ASP A 88 9.11 17.55 15.90
N TYR A 89 9.62 16.32 15.77
CA TYR A 89 9.06 15.30 14.87
C TYR A 89 7.62 14.94 15.21
N ASN A 90 7.29 14.92 16.52
CA ASN A 90 6.01 14.46 17.03
C ASN A 90 5.80 12.96 16.68
N SER A 91 4.57 12.52 16.49
CA SER A 91 4.23 11.15 16.17
C SER A 91 3.62 11.00 14.79
N TYR A 92 3.62 9.79 14.24
CA TYR A 92 2.91 9.46 13.00
C TYR A 92 1.41 9.83 13.08
N GLY A 93 0.78 9.64 14.24
CA GLY A 93 -0.62 10.01 14.46
C GLY A 93 -0.86 11.52 14.31
N ALA A 94 0.04 12.36 14.81
CA ALA A 94 -0.03 13.81 14.66
C ALA A 94 0.25 14.26 13.21
N ARG A 95 1.01 13.49 12.46
CA ARG A 95 1.41 13.76 11.06
C ARG A 95 0.54 13.05 10.01
N ARG A 96 -0.55 12.38 10.41
CA ARG A 96 -1.39 11.58 9.50
C ARG A 96 -2.03 12.35 8.35
N GLY A 97 -2.07 13.67 8.40
CA GLY A 97 -2.48 14.54 7.30
C GLY A 97 -1.40 14.79 6.25
N ASN A 98 -0.19 14.25 6.46
CA ASN A 98 0.92 14.33 5.53
C ASN A 98 1.24 12.94 4.99
N HIS A 99 0.83 12.67 3.75
CA HIS A 99 1.03 11.38 3.09
C HIS A 99 2.52 11.05 2.89
N GLU A 100 3.39 12.04 2.74
CA GLU A 100 4.83 11.84 2.59
C GLU A 100 5.45 11.23 3.86
N VAL A 101 5.00 11.66 5.03
CA VAL A 101 5.39 11.09 6.31
C VAL A 101 4.83 9.67 6.46
N MET A 102 3.54 9.50 6.16
CA MET A 102 2.86 8.22 6.38
C MET A 102 3.39 7.11 5.46
N MET A 103 3.64 7.40 4.19
CA MET A 103 4.16 6.37 3.28
C MET A 103 5.58 5.91 3.66
N ARG A 104 6.42 6.80 4.21
CA ARG A 104 7.76 6.46 4.68
C ARG A 104 7.75 5.55 5.91
N GLY A 105 6.71 5.62 6.74
CA GLY A 105 6.52 4.76 7.91
C GLY A 105 5.72 3.50 7.64
N THR A 106 5.15 3.34 6.43
CA THR A 106 4.37 2.15 6.08
C THR A 106 5.27 0.92 6.04
N PHE A 107 4.88 -0.16 6.70
CA PHE A 107 5.66 -1.38 6.93
C PHE A 107 6.95 -1.17 7.74
N ALA A 108 7.12 -0.03 8.42
CA ALA A 108 8.32 0.25 9.21
C ALA A 108 8.21 -0.13 10.70
N ASN A 109 7.12 -0.80 11.12
CA ASN A 109 6.97 -1.24 12.50
C ASN A 109 8.05 -2.25 12.89
N ILE A 110 8.70 -2.03 14.03
CA ILE A 110 9.80 -2.88 14.54
C ILE A 110 9.41 -4.34 14.75
N ARG A 111 8.12 -4.65 14.86
CA ARG A 111 7.60 -6.02 15.01
C ARG A 111 7.47 -6.79 13.69
N ILE A 112 7.55 -6.11 12.56
CA ILE A 112 7.53 -6.79 11.25
C ILE A 112 8.78 -7.66 11.13
N ARG A 113 8.57 -8.88 10.65
CA ARG A 113 9.64 -9.80 10.24
C ARG A 113 9.44 -10.09 8.76
N ASN A 114 10.30 -9.51 7.93
CA ASN A 114 10.30 -9.76 6.50
C ASN A 114 11.21 -10.94 6.19
N GLU A 115 10.65 -12.02 5.67
CA GLU A 115 11.40 -13.25 5.34
C GLU A 115 12.46 -12.99 4.24
N MET A 116 12.33 -11.91 3.45
CA MET A 116 13.33 -11.48 2.46
C MET A 116 14.59 -10.85 3.10
N ALA A 117 14.49 -10.36 4.34
CA ALA A 117 15.57 -9.68 5.04
C ALA A 117 15.77 -10.30 6.45
N PRO A 118 16.18 -11.58 6.51
CA PRO A 118 16.33 -12.28 7.79
C PRO A 118 17.37 -11.58 8.67
N GLY A 119 17.09 -11.55 9.97
CA GLY A 119 17.97 -10.90 10.96
C GLY A 119 17.76 -9.40 11.11
N THR A 120 16.89 -8.78 10.31
CA THR A 120 16.50 -7.37 10.52
C THR A 120 15.23 -7.25 11.36
N GLU A 121 15.07 -6.10 12.02
CA GLU A 121 13.85 -5.74 12.73
C GLU A 121 13.15 -4.59 12.03
N GLY A 122 11.89 -4.84 11.62
CA GLY A 122 11.01 -3.83 11.01
C GLY A 122 11.55 -3.12 9.78
N GLY A 123 10.71 -2.59 8.96
CA GLY A 123 11.05 -1.57 7.97
C GLY A 123 12.12 -1.88 6.91
N PHE A 124 12.64 -3.11 6.83
CA PHE A 124 13.68 -3.48 5.87
C PHE A 124 13.20 -4.54 4.88
N THR A 125 13.77 -4.46 3.69
CA THR A 125 13.55 -5.45 2.62
C THR A 125 14.81 -5.67 1.81
N LYS A 126 14.77 -6.67 0.94
CA LYS A 126 15.86 -6.96 0.02
C LYS A 126 15.50 -6.42 -1.38
N LEU A 127 16.28 -5.47 -1.84
CA LEU A 127 16.14 -4.88 -3.18
C LEU A 127 16.73 -5.82 -4.24
N TYR A 128 15.93 -6.25 -5.19
CA TYR A 128 16.37 -7.06 -6.34
C TYR A 128 16.45 -6.23 -7.63
N PRO A 129 17.37 -6.55 -8.54
CA PRO A 129 18.36 -7.64 -8.51
C PRO A 129 19.61 -7.34 -7.68
N ASP A 130 19.72 -6.16 -7.07
CA ASP A 130 20.95 -5.67 -6.42
C ASP A 130 21.34 -6.49 -5.17
N ASN A 131 20.46 -7.31 -4.64
CA ASN A 131 20.63 -8.14 -3.44
C ASN A 131 21.02 -7.34 -2.17
N LYS A 132 20.63 -6.07 -2.09
CA LYS A 132 20.92 -5.19 -0.95
C LYS A 132 19.75 -5.15 0.03
N ILE A 133 20.04 -5.19 1.33
CA ILE A 133 19.06 -4.92 2.37
C ILE A 133 19.00 -3.41 2.57
N VAL A 134 17.81 -2.84 2.41
CA VAL A 134 17.54 -1.40 2.50
C VAL A 134 16.20 -1.16 3.20
N PRO A 135 15.93 0.05 3.70
CA PRO A 135 14.60 0.42 4.15
C PRO A 135 13.54 0.17 3.07
N VAL A 136 12.34 -0.25 3.48
CA VAL A 136 11.23 -0.55 2.55
C VAL A 136 10.94 0.64 1.63
N TYR A 137 10.91 1.86 2.19
CA TYR A 137 10.66 3.06 1.41
C TYR A 137 11.73 3.31 0.34
N ASP A 138 13.00 3.10 0.67
CA ASP A 138 14.10 3.30 -0.28
C ASP A 138 14.05 2.28 -1.43
N ALA A 139 13.70 1.02 -1.11
CA ALA A 139 13.44 0.01 -2.14
C ALA A 139 12.30 0.43 -3.07
N VAL A 140 11.22 0.97 -2.53
CA VAL A 140 10.09 1.49 -3.32
C VAL A 140 10.52 2.61 -4.24
N VAL A 141 11.33 3.56 -3.77
CA VAL A 141 11.85 4.64 -4.61
C VAL A 141 12.63 4.10 -5.80
N GLU A 142 13.49 3.09 -5.58
CA GLU A 142 14.26 2.46 -6.64
C GLU A 142 13.38 1.67 -7.62
N TYR A 143 12.43 0.88 -7.14
CA TYR A 143 11.49 0.15 -8.00
C TYR A 143 10.61 1.10 -8.82
N LYS A 144 10.17 2.22 -8.23
CA LYS A 144 9.40 3.25 -8.94
C LYS A 144 10.20 3.89 -10.09
N LYS A 145 11.50 4.17 -9.87
CA LYS A 145 12.40 4.65 -10.95
C LYS A 145 12.52 3.65 -12.09
N ARG A 146 12.44 2.34 -11.78
CA ARG A 146 12.52 1.24 -12.76
C ARG A 146 11.17 0.93 -13.43
N GLY A 147 10.07 1.58 -13.01
CA GLY A 147 8.73 1.29 -13.51
C GLY A 147 8.23 -0.10 -13.14
N THR A 148 8.65 -0.64 -12.00
CA THR A 148 8.38 -2.01 -11.57
C THR A 148 7.17 -2.04 -10.65
N ASP A 149 6.18 -2.87 -10.97
CA ASP A 149 5.06 -3.17 -10.08
C ASP A 149 5.52 -3.95 -8.85
N LEU A 150 4.80 -3.75 -7.74
CA LEU A 150 5.15 -4.34 -6.46
C LEU A 150 4.04 -5.23 -5.93
N VAL A 151 4.44 -6.33 -5.27
CA VAL A 151 3.54 -7.26 -4.58
C VAL A 151 3.99 -7.46 -3.14
N VAL A 152 3.01 -7.61 -2.24
CA VAL A 152 3.23 -8.09 -0.87
C VAL A 152 2.65 -9.50 -0.76
N ILE A 153 3.43 -10.39 -0.18
CA ILE A 153 3.03 -11.78 0.09
C ILE A 153 2.83 -11.93 1.60
N GLY A 154 1.66 -12.37 2.01
CA GLY A 154 1.27 -12.53 3.41
C GLY A 154 0.89 -13.96 3.76
N GLY A 155 0.93 -14.27 5.06
CA GLY A 155 0.40 -15.50 5.61
C GLY A 155 -1.09 -15.40 5.93
N LYS A 156 -1.51 -16.09 6.99
CA LYS A 156 -2.90 -16.12 7.45
C LYS A 156 -3.30 -14.83 8.16
N GLU A 157 -4.58 -14.47 8.04
CA GLU A 157 -5.18 -13.34 8.74
C GLU A 157 -4.47 -12.00 8.48
N TYR A 158 -4.06 -11.78 7.22
CA TYR A 158 -3.39 -10.54 6.82
C TYR A 158 -4.31 -9.34 7.00
N GLY A 159 -3.82 -8.34 7.74
CA GLY A 159 -4.55 -7.10 8.04
C GLY A 159 -5.48 -7.18 9.25
N THR A 160 -5.32 -8.18 10.12
CA THR A 160 -6.09 -8.30 11.37
C THR A 160 -5.84 -7.09 12.30
N GLY A 161 -6.75 -6.86 13.25
CA GLY A 161 -6.64 -5.78 14.24
C GLY A 161 -7.58 -4.61 13.98
N SER A 162 -7.15 -3.39 14.36
CA SER A 162 -7.96 -2.17 14.21
C SER A 162 -8.21 -1.81 12.75
N SER A 163 -9.38 -1.24 12.44
CA SER A 163 -9.69 -0.75 11.09
C SER A 163 -8.90 0.53 10.78
N ARG A 164 -7.67 0.37 10.30
CA ARG A 164 -6.79 1.47 9.90
C ARG A 164 -6.74 1.55 8.38
N ASP A 165 -7.41 2.53 7.81
CA ASP A 165 -7.39 2.80 6.37
C ASP A 165 -5.98 3.15 5.85
N TRP A 166 -5.13 3.77 6.68
CA TRP A 166 -3.72 4.02 6.34
C TRP A 166 -2.93 2.76 6.04
N ALA A 167 -3.32 1.59 6.56
CA ALA A 167 -2.70 0.33 6.18
C ALA A 167 -2.88 0.04 4.67
N ALA A 168 -4.03 0.37 4.09
CA ALA A 168 -4.29 0.23 2.66
C ALA A 168 -3.81 1.46 1.85
N LYS A 169 -3.98 2.68 2.37
CA LYS A 169 -3.48 3.91 1.74
C LYS A 169 -1.97 3.88 1.58
N GLY A 170 -1.24 3.55 2.64
CA GLY A 170 0.21 3.42 2.60
C GLY A 170 0.66 2.36 1.60
N THR A 171 0.02 1.19 1.60
CA THR A 171 0.25 0.13 0.62
C THR A 171 0.12 0.66 -0.82
N LYS A 172 -0.98 1.36 -1.14
CA LYS A 172 -1.18 1.98 -2.46
C LYS A 172 -0.14 3.03 -2.79
N LEU A 173 0.17 3.93 -1.86
CA LEU A 173 1.12 5.02 -2.07
C LEU A 173 2.55 4.53 -2.30
N LEU A 174 2.91 3.39 -1.73
CA LEU A 174 4.16 2.69 -2.02
C LEU A 174 4.19 2.04 -3.41
N GLY A 175 3.11 2.10 -4.19
CA GLY A 175 3.06 1.51 -5.53
C GLY A 175 2.79 0.01 -5.55
N ILE A 176 2.33 -0.57 -4.44
CA ILE A 176 1.93 -1.97 -4.39
C ILE A 176 0.59 -2.10 -5.11
N THR A 177 0.55 -2.94 -6.13
CA THR A 177 -0.64 -3.20 -6.97
C THR A 177 -1.36 -4.48 -6.56
N LEU A 178 -0.66 -5.38 -5.88
CA LEU A 178 -1.11 -6.73 -5.56
C LEU A 178 -0.72 -7.13 -4.15
N VAL A 179 -1.63 -7.74 -3.43
CA VAL A 179 -1.34 -8.47 -2.18
C VAL A 179 -1.84 -9.90 -2.34
N ILE A 180 -0.94 -10.90 -2.16
CA ILE A 180 -1.32 -12.31 -2.15
C ILE A 180 -1.13 -12.84 -0.73
N ALA A 181 -2.17 -13.41 -0.13
CA ALA A 181 -2.10 -13.92 1.24
C ALA A 181 -2.81 -15.27 1.38
N GLU A 182 -2.51 -16.01 2.45
CA GLU A 182 -3.22 -17.26 2.77
C GLU A 182 -4.66 -17.01 3.22
N SER A 183 -4.90 -15.88 3.91
CA SER A 183 -6.23 -15.34 4.20
C SER A 183 -6.16 -13.87 4.59
N PHE A 184 -7.28 -13.18 4.50
CA PHE A 184 -7.40 -11.76 4.82
C PHE A 184 -8.37 -11.52 5.97
N GLU A 185 -8.07 -10.52 6.78
CA GLU A 185 -9.10 -9.90 7.62
C GLU A 185 -10.04 -9.09 6.71
N ARG A 186 -11.35 -9.18 7.01
CA ARG A 186 -12.43 -8.67 6.16
C ARG A 186 -12.33 -7.17 5.87
N ILE A 187 -12.08 -6.36 6.88
CA ILE A 187 -12.06 -4.89 6.75
C ILE A 187 -10.85 -4.46 5.94
N HIS A 188 -9.68 -5.04 6.23
CA HIS A 188 -8.45 -4.69 5.51
C HIS A 188 -8.52 -5.12 4.04
N ARG A 189 -9.08 -6.29 3.74
CA ARG A 189 -9.38 -6.75 2.38
C ARG A 189 -10.20 -5.70 1.61
N SER A 190 -11.33 -5.24 2.21
CA SER A 190 -12.16 -4.21 1.60
C SER A 190 -11.42 -2.88 1.43
N ASN A 191 -10.59 -2.50 2.39
CA ASN A 191 -9.79 -1.28 2.30
C ASN A 191 -8.74 -1.34 1.17
N LEU A 192 -8.11 -2.50 0.95
CA LEU A 192 -7.20 -2.69 -0.19
C LEU A 192 -7.91 -2.44 -1.52
N ILE A 193 -9.09 -3.04 -1.71
CA ILE A 193 -9.90 -2.83 -2.91
C ILE A 193 -10.32 -1.36 -3.04
N GLY A 194 -10.74 -0.76 -1.93
CA GLY A 194 -11.09 0.67 -1.86
C GLY A 194 -9.95 1.60 -2.24
N MET A 195 -8.71 1.16 -2.14
CA MET A 195 -7.51 1.87 -2.60
C MET A 195 -7.02 1.42 -3.98
N GLY A 196 -7.72 0.49 -4.65
CA GLY A 196 -7.31 -0.03 -5.96
C GLY A 196 -6.10 -0.95 -5.90
N VAL A 197 -5.96 -1.71 -4.81
CA VAL A 197 -4.97 -2.79 -4.66
C VAL A 197 -5.70 -4.13 -4.78
N LEU A 198 -5.21 -5.03 -5.62
CA LEU A 198 -5.82 -6.34 -5.86
C LEU A 198 -5.49 -7.32 -4.72
N PRO A 199 -6.47 -7.83 -3.96
CA PRO A 199 -6.24 -8.89 -3.01
C PRO A 199 -6.47 -10.26 -3.67
N LEU A 200 -5.45 -11.12 -3.68
CA LEU A 200 -5.54 -12.51 -4.10
C LEU A 200 -5.27 -13.44 -2.91
N GLN A 201 -5.96 -14.55 -2.88
CA GLN A 201 -5.80 -15.56 -1.83
C GLN A 201 -5.26 -16.86 -2.42
N PHE A 202 -4.24 -17.43 -1.78
CA PHE A 202 -3.77 -18.76 -2.09
C PHE A 202 -4.88 -19.81 -1.87
N ILE A 203 -4.98 -20.76 -2.78
CA ILE A 203 -5.91 -21.91 -2.73
C ILE A 203 -5.12 -23.22 -2.78
N ASP A 204 -5.81 -24.35 -2.64
CA ASP A 204 -5.23 -25.70 -2.77
C ASP A 204 -4.03 -25.95 -1.84
N SER A 205 -4.09 -25.43 -0.61
CA SER A 205 -3.02 -25.52 0.39
C SER A 205 -1.66 -24.96 -0.08
N MET A 206 -1.67 -24.11 -1.09
CA MET A 206 -0.48 -23.37 -1.50
C MET A 206 -0.22 -22.19 -0.57
N ASP A 207 1.04 -21.93 -0.31
CA ASP A 207 1.52 -20.80 0.48
C ASP A 207 2.92 -20.38 0.01
N ARG A 208 3.46 -19.34 0.62
CA ARG A 208 4.80 -18.83 0.31
C ARG A 208 5.91 -19.86 0.55
N LYS A 209 5.72 -20.80 1.48
CA LYS A 209 6.72 -21.85 1.83
C LYS A 209 6.66 -22.99 0.85
N SER A 210 5.48 -23.51 0.52
CA SER A 210 5.29 -24.58 -0.47
C SER A 210 5.72 -24.14 -1.87
N LEU A 211 5.61 -22.85 -2.16
CA LEU A 211 6.09 -22.22 -3.39
C LEU A 211 7.57 -21.80 -3.31
N GLN A 212 8.22 -21.95 -2.16
CA GLN A 212 9.61 -21.58 -1.93
C GLN A 212 9.96 -20.15 -2.34
N LEU A 213 9.06 -19.20 -2.03
CA LEU A 213 9.24 -17.82 -2.40
C LEU A 213 10.32 -17.17 -1.52
N THR A 214 11.26 -16.49 -2.18
CA THR A 214 12.42 -15.84 -1.57
C THR A 214 12.44 -14.33 -1.74
N GLY A 215 11.57 -13.81 -2.63
CA GLY A 215 11.51 -12.40 -3.04
C GLY A 215 12.26 -12.10 -4.33
N SER A 216 12.99 -13.07 -4.88
CA SER A 216 13.72 -12.91 -6.15
C SER A 216 12.83 -13.15 -7.38
N GLU A 217 11.65 -13.67 -7.20
CA GLU A 217 10.69 -14.05 -8.23
C GLU A 217 10.10 -12.82 -8.92
N LEU A 218 9.55 -13.04 -10.11
CA LEU A 218 8.66 -12.12 -10.81
C LEU A 218 7.25 -12.72 -10.83
N ILE A 219 6.26 -11.93 -10.45
CA ILE A 219 4.88 -12.39 -10.32
C ILE A 219 4.00 -11.64 -11.30
N SER A 220 3.24 -12.37 -12.11
CA SER A 220 2.28 -11.82 -13.06
C SER A 220 0.89 -12.38 -12.82
N VAL A 221 -0.14 -11.54 -12.96
CA VAL A 221 -1.53 -11.99 -13.01
C VAL A 221 -1.93 -12.04 -14.47
N LEU A 222 -2.23 -13.24 -14.97
CA LEU A 222 -2.49 -13.44 -16.39
C LEU A 222 -3.91 -12.99 -16.77
N ASN A 223 -4.03 -12.37 -17.93
CA ASN A 223 -5.30 -11.95 -18.55
C ASN A 223 -6.17 -11.03 -17.66
N LEU A 224 -5.56 -10.33 -16.71
CA LEU A 224 -6.31 -9.42 -15.83
C LEU A 224 -7.01 -8.31 -16.63
N GLU A 225 -6.40 -7.85 -17.71
CA GLU A 225 -6.92 -6.83 -18.62
C GLU A 225 -8.21 -7.25 -19.36
N GLU A 226 -8.48 -8.56 -19.49
CA GLU A 226 -9.71 -9.08 -20.06
C GLU A 226 -10.91 -8.94 -19.11
N GLY A 227 -10.63 -8.63 -17.86
CA GLY A 227 -11.61 -8.47 -16.79
C GLY A 227 -11.74 -9.71 -15.90
N ILE A 228 -12.23 -9.49 -14.72
CA ILE A 228 -12.51 -10.52 -13.71
C ILE A 228 -13.92 -10.30 -13.16
N ASN A 229 -14.53 -11.35 -12.62
CA ASN A 229 -15.77 -11.25 -11.85
C ASN A 229 -15.47 -11.40 -10.35
N PRO A 230 -16.40 -11.01 -9.48
CA PRO A 230 -16.26 -11.25 -8.04
C PRO A 230 -16.01 -12.73 -7.73
N SER A 231 -15.00 -12.98 -6.91
CA SER A 231 -14.59 -14.32 -6.45
C SER A 231 -14.10 -15.27 -7.56
N ASP A 232 -13.71 -14.75 -8.71
CA ASP A 232 -13.07 -15.56 -9.75
C ASP A 232 -11.73 -16.14 -9.29
N GLN A 233 -11.39 -17.30 -9.84
CA GLN A 233 -10.02 -17.82 -9.78
C GLN A 233 -9.22 -17.24 -10.94
N VAL A 234 -8.11 -16.63 -10.63
CA VAL A 234 -7.19 -16.05 -11.63
C VAL A 234 -5.90 -16.86 -11.73
N ASP A 235 -5.31 -16.87 -12.91
CA ASP A 235 -4.02 -17.51 -13.12
C ASP A 235 -2.88 -16.56 -12.73
N VAL A 236 -2.01 -17.03 -11.85
CA VAL A 236 -0.81 -16.32 -11.42
C VAL A 236 0.42 -17.08 -11.90
N GLU A 237 1.28 -16.38 -12.62
CA GLU A 237 2.56 -16.88 -13.08
C GLU A 237 3.67 -16.40 -12.16
N ILE A 238 4.48 -17.33 -11.70
CA ILE A 238 5.67 -17.09 -10.87
C ILE A 238 6.89 -17.53 -11.65
N LYS A 239 7.73 -16.57 -11.99
CA LYS A 239 9.00 -16.79 -12.68
C LYS A 239 10.14 -16.72 -11.68
N TYR A 240 10.79 -17.85 -11.45
CA TYR A 240 11.91 -17.96 -10.52
C TYR A 240 13.22 -17.49 -11.17
N ILE A 241 14.19 -17.14 -10.33
CA ILE A 241 15.51 -16.71 -10.79
C ILE A 241 16.25 -17.82 -11.59
N SER A 242 15.91 -19.08 -11.35
CA SER A 242 16.40 -20.23 -12.13
C SER A 242 15.91 -20.24 -13.58
N GLY A 243 14.93 -19.42 -13.92
CA GLY A 243 14.22 -19.45 -15.19
C GLY A 243 13.00 -20.39 -15.20
N GLU A 244 12.78 -21.17 -14.13
CA GLU A 244 11.56 -21.96 -13.97
C GLU A 244 10.34 -21.06 -13.91
N ILE A 245 9.25 -21.48 -14.55
CA ILE A 245 7.96 -20.80 -14.52
C ILE A 245 6.94 -21.75 -13.93
N LYS A 246 6.29 -21.32 -12.85
CA LYS A 246 5.19 -22.05 -12.22
C LYS A 246 3.89 -21.25 -12.36
N LYS A 247 2.83 -21.91 -12.81
CA LYS A 247 1.48 -21.33 -12.86
C LYS A 247 0.64 -21.91 -11.75
N ILE A 248 -0.02 -21.05 -11.01
CA ILE A 248 -0.95 -21.39 -9.95
C ILE A 248 -2.27 -20.68 -10.15
N LYS A 249 -3.32 -21.17 -9.50
CA LYS A 249 -4.57 -20.43 -9.36
C LYS A 249 -4.62 -19.73 -8.01
N ALA A 250 -5.16 -18.53 -8.01
CA ALA A 250 -5.45 -17.77 -6.80
C ALA A 250 -6.88 -17.26 -6.83
N LEU A 251 -7.51 -17.20 -5.66
CA LEU A 251 -8.87 -16.66 -5.54
C LEU A 251 -8.82 -15.13 -5.48
N CYS A 252 -9.49 -14.47 -6.39
CA CYS A 252 -9.71 -13.03 -6.33
C CYS A 252 -10.66 -12.71 -5.15
N ARG A 253 -10.19 -11.85 -4.25
CA ARG A 253 -10.96 -11.47 -3.06
C ARG A 253 -11.68 -10.15 -3.21
N ILE A 254 -12.05 -9.81 -4.44
CA ILE A 254 -13.13 -8.87 -4.74
C ILE A 254 -14.42 -9.68 -4.66
N ASP A 255 -15.20 -9.50 -3.60
CA ASP A 255 -16.30 -10.42 -3.27
C ASP A 255 -17.65 -9.90 -3.80
N THR A 256 -17.74 -8.62 -4.20
CA THR A 256 -18.99 -7.99 -4.66
C THR A 256 -18.82 -7.19 -5.94
N LYS A 257 -19.93 -6.98 -6.67
CA LYS A 257 -19.94 -6.12 -7.87
C LYS A 257 -19.58 -4.66 -7.57
N ASN A 258 -19.97 -4.14 -6.42
CA ASN A 258 -19.62 -2.78 -6.03
C ASN A 258 -18.13 -2.63 -5.78
N GLU A 259 -17.50 -3.60 -5.11
CA GLU A 259 -16.05 -3.61 -4.92
C GLU A 259 -15.32 -3.70 -6.27
N LEU A 260 -15.87 -4.45 -7.23
CA LEU A 260 -15.33 -4.54 -8.58
C LEU A 260 -15.34 -3.16 -9.27
N GLU A 261 -16.43 -2.41 -9.14
CA GLU A 261 -16.49 -1.04 -9.67
C GLU A 261 -15.49 -0.11 -8.98
N TYR A 262 -15.29 -0.23 -7.66
CA TYR A 262 -14.23 0.53 -6.97
C TYR A 262 -12.85 0.22 -7.55
N TYR A 263 -12.54 -1.05 -7.73
CA TYR A 263 -11.25 -1.48 -8.29
C TYR A 263 -11.03 -0.97 -9.72
N LYS A 264 -12.01 -1.12 -10.62
CA LYS A 264 -11.98 -0.60 -12.00
C LYS A 264 -11.71 0.90 -12.07
N ASN A 265 -12.23 1.64 -11.11
CA ASN A 265 -12.05 3.09 -11.02
C ASN A 265 -10.70 3.51 -10.40
N GLY A 266 -9.88 2.55 -9.96
CA GLY A 266 -8.62 2.82 -9.25
C GLY A 266 -8.79 3.10 -7.76
N GLY A 267 -10.01 2.95 -7.22
CA GLY A 267 -10.36 3.08 -5.83
C GLY A 267 -11.74 3.72 -5.60
N ILE A 268 -12.23 3.63 -4.38
CA ILE A 268 -13.55 4.16 -4.00
C ILE A 268 -13.61 5.70 -4.11
N LEU A 269 -12.51 6.40 -3.84
CA LEU A 269 -12.47 7.87 -3.92
C LEU A 269 -12.68 8.35 -5.36
N GLN A 270 -12.00 7.72 -6.31
CA GLN A 270 -12.10 8.02 -7.73
C GLN A 270 -13.50 7.64 -8.27
N TYR A 271 -14.03 6.49 -7.85
CA TYR A 271 -15.39 6.07 -8.18
C TYR A 271 -16.43 7.09 -7.74
N VAL A 272 -16.42 7.50 -6.47
CA VAL A 272 -17.37 8.47 -5.92
C VAL A 272 -17.22 9.84 -6.58
N LEU A 273 -16.00 10.28 -6.87
CA LEU A 273 -15.78 11.55 -7.56
C LEU A 273 -16.41 11.54 -8.95
N ARG A 274 -16.18 10.47 -9.76
CA ARG A 274 -16.79 10.36 -11.09
C ARG A 274 -18.32 10.33 -11.03
N LEU A 275 -18.90 9.59 -10.07
CA LEU A 275 -20.35 9.60 -9.89
C LEU A 275 -20.88 11.00 -9.54
N SER A 276 -20.15 11.75 -8.72
CA SER A 276 -20.55 13.12 -8.35
C SER A 276 -20.54 14.07 -9.55
N LEU A 277 -19.58 13.90 -10.46
CA LEU A 277 -19.45 14.73 -11.66
C LEU A 277 -20.56 14.46 -12.70
N ILE A 278 -21.16 13.26 -12.71
CA ILE A 278 -22.29 12.93 -13.60
C ILE A 278 -23.57 13.67 -13.18
N HIS A 279 -23.65 14.14 -11.93
CA HIS A 279 -24.85 14.78 -11.36
C HIS A 279 -24.71 16.32 -11.23
N ILE A 280 -23.63 16.91 -11.74
CA ILE A 280 -23.41 18.35 -11.85
C ILE A 280 -23.68 18.81 -13.28
#